data_50325d96866fd4fbd2cc757fafa71109
#
_entry.id   50325d96866fd4fbd2cc757fafa71109
#
_cell.length_a   1.000
_cell.length_b   1.000
_cell.length_c   1.000
_cell.angle_alpha   90.00
_cell.angle_beta   90.00
_cell.angle_gamma   90.00
#
_symmetry.space_group_name_H-M   'P 1'
#
loop_
_entity.id
_entity.type
_entity.pdbx_description
1 polymer ?
#
loop_
_entity_poly.entity_id
_entity_poly.type
_entity_poly.pdbx_seq_one_letter_code
_entity_poly.pdbx_strand_id
1 'polypeptide(L)'
;MMRKKKPQKKTVTKPTVFPSGIAVKTDKAIYWIKDGKRFRLISDRAAKSWNFSTVSATEAAVIAMKLVGKLGFRDGTLIKNISDGKMYLISQNKRRHIIDPDSFDLYGLDRTSVIEVSEVETNMHDIGEDL
;
A
#
# COMPACT_ATOMS: atom_id res chain seq x y z
N MET A 1 19.71 41.68 -4.58
CA MET A 1 19.73 40.98 -4.37
C MET A 1 19.36 40.04 -4.57
N MET A 2 19.11 40.36 -4.41
CA MET A 2 18.86 39.51 -4.27
C MET A 2 18.41 38.63 -4.42
N ARG A 3 18.12 38.93 -4.33
CA ARG A 3 17.81 38.09 -4.20
C ARG A 3 17.44 37.25 -4.29
N LYS A 4 17.23 37.54 -4.17
CA LYS A 4 16.97 36.71 -4.00
C LYS A 4 16.61 35.86 -4.04
N LYS A 5 16.46 36.19 -3.96
CA LYS A 5 16.20 35.33 -3.75
C LYS A 5 15.72 34.56 -3.79
N LYS A 6 15.56 34.92 -3.73
CA LYS A 6 15.20 34.21 -3.52
C LYS A 6 14.76 33.25 -3.49
N PRO A 7 14.69 33.49 -3.40
CA PRO A 7 14.18 32.60 -3.09
C PRO A 7 13.81 31.73 -3.18
N GLN A 8 13.83 31.96 -3.10
CA GLN A 8 13.55 31.24 -2.91
C GLN A 8 13.01 30.41 -2.92
N LYS A 9 12.90 30.77 -2.93
CA LYS A 9 12.44 30.10 -2.67
C LYS A 9 11.68 29.38 -2.95
N LYS A 10 11.54 29.57 -3.10
CA LYS A 10 10.91 28.94 -3.10
C LYS A 10 10.47 27.99 -3.22
N THR A 11 10.54 28.19 -3.01
CA THR A 11 10.19 27.33 -2.76
C THR A 11 9.57 26.57 -3.06
N VAL A 12 9.67 26.65 -3.28
CA VAL A 12 8.95 25.67 -3.33
C VAL A 12 7.96 25.07 -2.44
N THR A 13 7.25 25.33 -2.20
CA THR A 13 6.36 25.10 -1.13
C THR A 13 4.96 24.88 -1.56
N LYS A 14 4.64 25.17 -2.70
CA LYS A 14 3.32 24.90 -3.23
C LYS A 14 3.12 23.42 -3.40
N PRO A 15 1.88 22.96 -3.46
CA PRO A 15 1.60 21.57 -3.67
C PRO A 15 2.35 21.02 -4.86
N THR A 16 2.98 19.92 -4.66
CA THR A 16 3.74 19.26 -5.70
C THR A 16 2.94 18.08 -6.20
N VAL A 17 2.98 17.88 -7.49
CA VAL A 17 2.47 16.66 -8.04
C VAL A 17 3.61 15.65 -7.96
N PHE A 18 3.51 14.73 -7.03
CA PHE A 18 4.52 13.69 -6.88
C PHE A 18 4.47 12.74 -8.06
N PRO A 19 5.63 12.19 -8.48
CA PRO A 19 5.64 11.25 -9.59
C PRO A 19 4.86 9.99 -9.29
N SER A 20 4.30 9.38 -10.34
CA SER A 20 3.63 8.10 -10.20
C SER A 20 4.59 7.02 -9.76
N GLY A 21 4.11 6.11 -8.92
CA GLY A 21 4.87 4.95 -8.49
C GLY A 21 5.57 5.10 -7.16
N ILE A 22 5.69 6.30 -6.62
CA ILE A 22 6.23 6.50 -5.29
C ILE A 22 5.11 6.49 -4.25
N ALA A 23 5.49 6.27 -3.00
CA ALA A 23 4.59 6.43 -1.88
C ALA A 23 4.97 7.68 -1.09
N VAL A 24 3.99 8.37 -0.56
CA VAL A 24 4.19 9.56 0.28
C VAL A 24 3.65 9.27 1.66
N LYS A 25 4.54 9.33 2.65
CA LYS A 25 4.17 9.12 4.04
C LYS A 25 3.99 10.46 4.72
N THR A 26 2.80 10.66 5.28
CA THR A 26 2.48 11.84 6.07
C THR A 26 2.28 11.43 7.52
N ASP A 27 1.97 12.40 8.38
CA ASP A 27 1.61 12.11 9.77
C ASP A 27 0.28 11.36 9.90
N LYS A 28 -0.51 11.28 8.83
CA LYS A 28 -1.84 10.65 8.86
C LYS A 28 -1.89 9.31 8.15
N ALA A 29 -1.15 9.13 7.07
CA ALA A 29 -1.28 7.93 6.25
C ALA A 29 -0.11 7.79 5.29
N ILE A 30 -0.09 6.66 4.60
CA ILE A 30 0.80 6.43 3.46
C ILE A 30 -0.07 6.41 2.22
N TYR A 31 0.33 7.16 1.21
CA TYR A 31 -0.41 7.27 -0.06
C TYR A 31 0.47 6.81 -1.20
N TRP A 32 -0.08 5.98 -2.07
CA TRP A 32 0.55 5.64 -3.33
C TRP A 32 0.07 6.59 -4.41
N ILE A 33 1.01 7.10 -5.20
CA ILE A 33 0.72 8.12 -6.21
C ILE A 33 0.65 7.48 -7.58
N LYS A 34 -0.42 7.81 -8.30
CA LYS A 34 -0.58 7.40 -9.69
C LYS A 34 -1.35 8.45 -10.46
N ASP A 35 -0.75 8.95 -11.54
CA ASP A 35 -1.37 9.89 -12.47
C ASP A 35 -1.97 11.11 -11.77
N GLY A 36 -1.22 11.67 -10.83
CA GLY A 36 -1.65 12.85 -10.08
C GLY A 36 -2.71 12.60 -9.03
N LYS A 37 -3.04 11.33 -8.76
CA LYS A 37 -4.02 10.93 -7.78
C LYS A 37 -3.36 10.13 -6.67
N ARG A 38 -4.02 10.02 -5.54
CA ARG A 38 -3.46 9.26 -4.42
C ARG A 38 -4.41 8.16 -3.97
N PHE A 39 -3.82 7.04 -3.58
CA PHE A 39 -4.51 5.90 -2.99
C PHE A 39 -3.98 5.71 -1.58
N ARG A 40 -4.87 5.59 -0.62
CA ARG A 40 -4.45 5.39 0.76
C ARG A 40 -4.17 3.91 1.03
N LEU A 41 -2.98 3.62 1.51
CA LEU A 41 -2.64 2.26 1.94
C LEU A 41 -3.43 1.92 3.19
N ILE A 42 -3.95 0.70 3.25
CA ILE A 42 -4.81 0.28 4.37
C ILE A 42 -4.04 0.12 5.68
N SER A 43 -2.72 -0.12 5.59
CA SER A 43 -1.87 -0.30 6.76
C SER A 43 -0.41 -0.19 6.36
N ASP A 44 0.46 -0.08 7.36
CA ASP A 44 1.91 -0.11 7.15
C ASP A 44 2.34 -1.47 6.58
N ARG A 45 1.73 -2.56 7.03
CA ARG A 45 2.04 -3.89 6.51
C ARG A 45 1.70 -3.98 5.03
N ALA A 46 0.55 -3.44 4.62
CA ALA A 46 0.18 -3.40 3.22
C ALA A 46 1.19 -2.59 2.41
N ALA A 47 1.61 -1.44 2.92
CA ALA A 47 2.60 -0.61 2.23
C ALA A 47 3.91 -1.39 2.03
N LYS A 48 4.35 -2.13 3.05
CA LYS A 48 5.57 -2.93 2.94
C LYS A 48 5.49 -4.00 1.87
N SER A 49 4.31 -4.57 1.64
CA SER A 49 4.14 -5.61 0.63
C SER A 49 4.45 -5.11 -0.78
N TRP A 50 4.32 -3.81 -1.01
CA TRP A 50 4.60 -3.19 -2.31
C TRP A 50 6.06 -2.80 -2.48
N ASN A 51 6.78 -2.60 -1.38
CA ASN A 51 8.18 -2.15 -1.40
C ASN A 51 8.35 -0.86 -2.21
N PHE A 52 7.48 0.11 -2.00
CA PHE A 52 7.55 1.40 -2.68
C PHE A 52 8.77 2.21 -2.26
N SER A 53 9.29 3.00 -3.20
CA SER A 53 10.13 4.14 -2.82
C SER A 53 9.24 5.13 -2.07
N THR A 54 9.58 5.42 -0.81
CA THR A 54 8.73 6.22 0.05
C THR A 54 9.43 7.52 0.42
N VAL A 55 8.72 8.62 0.27
CA VAL A 55 9.19 9.94 0.71
C VAL A 55 8.28 10.45 1.81
N SER A 56 8.80 11.32 2.66
CA SER A 56 8.03 11.94 3.72
C SER A 56 7.57 13.32 3.29
N ALA A 57 6.33 13.65 3.64
CA ALA A 57 5.77 14.97 3.35
C ALA A 57 4.67 15.28 4.35
N THR A 58 4.15 16.50 4.28
CA THR A 58 2.99 16.89 5.08
C THR A 58 1.71 16.48 4.38
N GLU A 59 0.63 16.37 5.13
CA GLU A 59 -0.68 16.11 4.55
C GLU A 59 -1.06 17.20 3.57
N ALA A 60 -0.69 18.46 3.86
CA ALA A 60 -0.95 19.57 2.97
C ALA A 60 -0.31 19.40 1.59
N ALA A 61 0.84 18.72 1.53
CA ALA A 61 1.54 18.52 0.27
C ALA A 61 0.82 17.57 -0.68
N VAL A 62 -0.07 16.71 -0.17
CA VAL A 62 -0.79 15.74 -0.98
C VAL A 62 -2.27 16.06 -1.13
N ILE A 63 -2.77 17.06 -0.40
CA ILE A 63 -4.20 17.32 -0.35
C ILE A 63 -4.78 17.76 -1.70
N ALA A 64 -3.95 18.35 -2.54
CA ALA A 64 -4.38 18.77 -3.87
C ALA A 64 -4.59 17.59 -4.82
N MET A 65 -4.00 16.45 -4.52
CA MET A 65 -4.18 15.25 -5.32
C MET A 65 -5.43 14.52 -4.85
N LYS A 66 -6.30 14.18 -5.80
CA LYS A 66 -7.57 13.52 -5.46
C LYS A 66 -7.30 12.16 -4.83
N LEU A 67 -7.96 11.93 -3.69
CA LEU A 67 -7.97 10.61 -3.06
C LEU A 67 -9.01 9.76 -3.78
N VAL A 68 -8.58 8.71 -4.48
CA VAL A 68 -9.48 7.92 -5.31
C VAL A 68 -9.82 6.56 -4.74
N GLY A 69 -9.15 6.14 -3.69
CA GLY A 69 -9.48 4.87 -3.07
C GLY A 69 -8.43 4.38 -2.09
N LYS A 70 -8.57 3.13 -1.72
CA LYS A 70 -7.66 2.44 -0.83
C LYS A 70 -6.86 1.41 -1.59
N LEU A 71 -5.66 1.13 -1.10
CA LEU A 71 -4.79 0.11 -1.66
C LEU A 71 -4.45 -0.89 -0.57
N GLY A 72 -4.72 -2.16 -0.82
CA GLY A 72 -4.42 -3.24 0.11
C GLY A 72 -3.05 -3.85 -0.17
N PHE A 73 -2.94 -5.14 0.06
CA PHE A 73 -1.71 -5.88 -0.17
C PHE A 73 -1.49 -6.12 -1.66
N ARG A 74 -0.22 -6.17 -2.03
CA ARG A 74 0.17 -6.45 -3.41
C ARG A 74 -0.21 -7.87 -3.79
N ASP A 75 -0.61 -8.07 -5.05
CA ASP A 75 -0.84 -9.40 -5.62
C ASP A 75 0.39 -10.28 -5.41
N GLY A 76 0.16 -11.52 -5.01
CA GLY A 76 1.22 -12.46 -4.66
C GLY A 76 1.57 -12.47 -3.18
N THR A 77 1.03 -11.55 -2.39
CA THR A 77 1.27 -11.52 -0.95
C THR A 77 0.49 -12.64 -0.26
N LEU A 78 1.15 -13.32 0.68
CA LEU A 78 0.52 -14.33 1.53
C LEU A 78 0.21 -13.69 2.87
N ILE A 79 -1.05 -13.79 3.29
CA ILE A 79 -1.48 -13.24 4.57
C ILE A 79 -2.15 -14.31 5.42
N LYS A 80 -2.06 -14.13 6.74
CA LYS A 80 -2.76 -14.98 7.71
C LYS A 80 -3.57 -14.06 8.61
N ASN A 81 -4.88 -14.28 8.63
CA ASN A 81 -5.77 -13.55 9.53
C ASN A 81 -5.55 -14.07 10.95
N ILE A 82 -5.03 -13.25 11.84
CA ILE A 82 -4.76 -13.68 13.23
C ILE A 82 -6.02 -13.96 14.01
N SER A 83 -7.17 -13.46 13.57
CA SER A 83 -8.44 -13.66 14.26
C SER A 83 -8.94 -15.10 14.15
N ASP A 84 -8.79 -15.71 12.98
CA ASP A 84 -9.30 -17.07 12.74
C ASP A 84 -8.23 -18.06 12.26
N GLY A 85 -7.02 -17.58 12.01
CA GLY A 85 -5.91 -18.41 11.55
C GLY A 85 -5.94 -18.78 10.08
N LYS A 86 -6.91 -18.32 9.33
CA LYS A 86 -7.01 -18.64 7.90
C LYS A 86 -5.94 -17.92 7.11
N MET A 87 -5.41 -18.62 6.11
CA MET A 87 -4.38 -18.07 5.22
C MET A 87 -4.93 -17.84 3.84
N TYR A 88 -4.42 -16.79 3.18
CA TYR A 88 -4.87 -16.37 1.86
C TYR A 88 -3.71 -15.97 0.99
N LEU A 89 -3.88 -16.19 -0.31
CA LEU A 89 -3.05 -15.56 -1.33
C LEU A 89 -3.82 -14.36 -1.90
N ILE A 90 -3.19 -13.20 -1.93
CA ILE A 90 -3.77 -12.03 -2.59
C ILE A 90 -3.51 -12.16 -4.09
N SER A 91 -4.58 -12.15 -4.85
CA SER A 91 -4.52 -12.33 -6.29
C SER A 91 -5.62 -11.50 -6.95
N GLN A 92 -5.24 -10.63 -7.88
CA GLN A 92 -6.16 -9.70 -8.52
C GLN A 92 -6.97 -8.89 -7.50
N ASN A 93 -6.27 -8.44 -6.46
CA ASN A 93 -6.82 -7.65 -5.37
C ASN A 93 -7.86 -8.41 -4.52
N LYS A 94 -7.97 -9.71 -4.67
CA LYS A 94 -8.89 -10.55 -3.89
C LYS A 94 -8.11 -11.51 -3.02
N ARG A 95 -8.73 -11.96 -1.94
CA ARG A 95 -8.11 -12.96 -1.07
C ARG A 95 -8.62 -14.34 -1.47
N ARG A 96 -7.69 -15.22 -1.84
CA ARG A 96 -7.99 -16.61 -2.19
C ARG A 96 -7.60 -17.48 -1.02
N HIS A 97 -8.57 -18.16 -0.43
CA HIS A 97 -8.35 -18.97 0.78
C HIS A 97 -7.53 -20.19 0.45
N ILE A 98 -6.44 -20.38 1.20
CA ILE A 98 -5.60 -21.58 1.10
C ILE A 98 -6.19 -22.62 2.05
N ILE A 99 -7.05 -23.47 1.51
CA ILE A 99 -7.73 -24.48 2.31
C ILE A 99 -6.80 -25.67 2.60
N ASP A 100 -6.06 -26.10 1.58
CA ASP A 100 -5.18 -27.26 1.67
C ASP A 100 -3.74 -26.80 1.86
N PRO A 101 -3.09 -27.18 2.97
CA PRO A 101 -1.67 -26.81 3.17
C PRO A 101 -0.75 -27.30 2.06
N ASP A 102 -1.12 -28.34 1.33
CA ASP A 102 -0.32 -28.82 0.20
C ASP A 102 -0.26 -27.83 -0.93
N SER A 103 -1.16 -26.84 -0.96
CA SER A 103 -1.14 -25.77 -1.96
C SER A 103 0.16 -24.97 -1.92
N PHE A 104 0.79 -24.85 -0.76
CA PHE A 104 2.08 -24.15 -0.68
C PHE A 104 3.12 -24.83 -1.57
N ASP A 105 3.22 -26.15 -1.50
CA ASP A 105 4.19 -26.88 -2.31
C ASP A 105 3.73 -26.95 -3.77
N LEU A 106 2.44 -27.14 -3.99
CA LEU A 106 1.89 -27.26 -5.33
C LEU A 106 2.13 -26.01 -6.18
N TYR A 107 1.98 -24.83 -5.59
CA TYR A 107 2.14 -23.57 -6.27
C TYR A 107 3.51 -22.93 -6.02
N GLY A 108 4.38 -23.58 -5.27
CA GLY A 108 5.71 -23.04 -4.97
C GLY A 108 5.68 -21.81 -4.07
N LEU A 109 4.70 -21.75 -3.17
CA LEU A 109 4.56 -20.61 -2.26
C LEU A 109 5.51 -20.74 -1.08
N ASP A 110 6.04 -19.61 -0.62
CA ASP A 110 6.99 -19.56 0.48
C ASP A 110 6.27 -19.37 1.81
N ARG A 111 6.24 -20.45 2.63
CA ARG A 111 5.58 -20.40 3.95
C ARG A 111 6.18 -19.36 4.88
N THR A 112 7.45 -19.03 4.68
CA THR A 112 8.13 -18.05 5.54
C THR A 112 7.77 -16.62 5.21
N SER A 113 7.15 -16.39 4.06
CA SER A 113 6.74 -15.05 3.64
C SER A 113 5.32 -14.69 4.06
N VAL A 114 4.62 -15.55 4.79
CA VAL A 114 3.26 -15.28 5.25
C VAL A 114 3.30 -14.15 6.29
N ILE A 115 2.46 -13.14 6.06
CA ILE A 115 2.35 -11.97 6.94
C ILE A 115 1.12 -12.13 7.82
N GLU A 116 1.30 -12.03 9.13
CA GLU A 116 0.17 -12.04 10.05
C GLU A 116 -0.49 -10.66 10.04
N VAL A 117 -1.79 -10.65 9.79
CA VAL A 117 -2.55 -9.41 9.61
C VAL A 117 -3.83 -9.45 10.44
N SER A 118 -4.43 -8.28 10.63
CA SER A 118 -5.70 -8.17 11.35
C SER A 118 -6.87 -8.61 10.48
N GLU A 119 -8.01 -8.83 11.13
CA GLU A 119 -9.24 -9.12 10.41
C GLU A 119 -9.66 -7.96 9.51
N VAL A 120 -9.46 -6.72 9.97
CA VAL A 120 -9.77 -5.53 9.17
C VAL A 120 -8.93 -5.51 7.89
N GLU A 121 -7.63 -5.78 8.01
CA GLU A 121 -6.75 -5.85 6.85
C GLU A 121 -7.17 -6.96 5.89
N THR A 122 -7.55 -8.11 6.42
CA THR A 122 -8.01 -9.24 5.61
C THR A 122 -9.27 -8.88 4.83
N ASN A 123 -10.23 -8.27 5.52
CA ASN A 123 -11.54 -7.97 4.94
C ASN A 123 -11.53 -6.82 3.93
N MET A 124 -10.42 -6.11 3.82
CA MET A 124 -10.26 -5.09 2.78
C MET A 124 -10.18 -5.69 1.38
N HIS A 125 -9.82 -6.96 1.28
CA HIS A 125 -9.82 -7.67 0.01
C HIS A 125 -11.09 -8.52 -0.09
N ASP A 126 -11.79 -8.40 -1.21
CA ASP A 126 -12.96 -9.24 -1.46
C ASP A 126 -12.56 -10.71 -1.57
N ILE A 127 -13.51 -11.58 -1.29
CA ILE A 127 -13.28 -13.02 -1.38
C ILE A 127 -13.17 -13.42 -2.85
N GLY A 128 -12.06 -14.08 -3.19
CA GLY A 128 -11.87 -14.72 -4.48
C GLY A 128 -12.11 -16.22 -4.38
N GLU A 129 -11.80 -16.92 -5.46
CA GLU A 129 -11.91 -18.37 -5.47
C GLU A 129 -10.86 -18.99 -4.53
N ASP A 130 -11.21 -20.11 -3.92
CA ASP A 130 -10.26 -20.85 -3.11
C ASP A 130 -9.08 -21.32 -3.97
N LEU A 131 -7.95 -21.40 -3.32
CA LEU A 131 -6.72 -21.81 -4.00
C LEU A 131 -6.57 -23.31 -3.97
#